data_d4bc28086d6cbcefdbc3d2747f9c979b
#
_entry.id   d4bc28086d6cbcefdbc3d2747f9c979b
#
_cell.length_a   1.000
_cell.length_b   1.000
_cell.length_c   1.000
_cell.angle_alpha   90.00
_cell.angle_beta   90.00
_cell.angle_gamma   90.00
#
_symmetry.space_group_name_H-M   'P 1'
#
loop_
_entity.id
_entity.type
_entity.pdbx_description
1 polymer ?
#
loop_
_entity_poly.entity_id
_entity_poly.type
_entity_poly.pdbx_seq_one_letter_code
_entity_poly.pdbx_strand_id
1 'polypeptide(L)'
;MKDLVLSVLFFLTALFGHAQIHSLDYFLQQASQNSPVIKDYQNQILIAQIDSQMLRASLKTQLNFLNTDSYAPVIHGWGYDPAITNFANVTAIFQANRNFITPKNMVARLQTLDLQRRALLDTIQLSQRDLVRTITDQYITAYADQLAVAFTKEVFDLMKEEELLLKKLAEQNVFKQTDYLNFYVTMQQQELTYLQAQNQYAADYLTLNYLAGIVDTTVQHLEKPDVKKGLKNNAEQPVFLKAFTTDSLRLANEKELIAYQYKPKIGAYVDGGYNSSLQVTPYKNFGFSAGLSLTIPIYDGYQKQMKYEQIGIRERTREANKEFFVNQYTQQIAVLNQQLNAIDSLVPKINKQIEYAHTLIIANNKLLETGDILMRDYVIAINNYLNAQNMLTQNTISRLRIINQINYWHQ
;
A
#
# COMPACT_ATOMS: atom_id res chain seq x y z
N MET A 1 -52.99 -8.64 20.21
CA MET A 1 -52.84 -9.54 19.05
C MET A 1 -52.20 -8.87 17.82
N LYS A 2 -52.48 -7.58 17.52
CA LYS A 2 -51.84 -6.89 16.38
C LYS A 2 -50.32 -6.70 16.57
N ASP A 3 -49.86 -6.39 17.77
CA ASP A 3 -48.45 -6.13 18.04
C ASP A 3 -47.62 -7.41 18.07
N LEU A 4 -48.24 -8.54 18.40
CA LEU A 4 -47.58 -9.85 18.37
C LEU A 4 -47.34 -10.36 16.93
N VAL A 5 -48.30 -10.06 16.02
CA VAL A 5 -48.20 -10.42 14.60
C VAL A 5 -47.14 -9.56 13.88
N LEU A 6 -46.99 -8.27 14.26
CA LEU A 6 -45.99 -7.38 13.70
C LEU A 6 -44.56 -7.78 14.15
N SER A 7 -44.40 -8.24 15.42
CA SER A 7 -43.14 -8.72 15.96
C SER A 7 -42.68 -10.03 15.30
N VAL A 8 -43.61 -10.94 15.00
CA VAL A 8 -43.28 -12.21 14.30
C VAL A 8 -42.95 -11.96 12.83
N LEU A 9 -43.60 -10.96 12.18
CA LEU A 9 -43.28 -10.59 10.79
C LEU A 9 -41.90 -9.95 10.67
N PHE A 10 -41.45 -9.18 11.66
CA PHE A 10 -40.09 -8.58 11.70
C PHE A 10 -39.03 -9.62 11.99
N PHE A 11 -39.33 -10.71 12.71
CA PHE A 11 -38.37 -11.81 12.96
C PHE A 11 -38.26 -12.79 11.79
N LEU A 12 -39.33 -12.90 10.94
CA LEU A 12 -39.26 -13.76 9.76
C LEU A 12 -38.45 -13.15 8.58
N THR A 13 -38.30 -11.84 8.53
CA THR A 13 -37.47 -11.17 7.50
C THR A 13 -35.98 -11.25 7.79
N ALA A 14 -35.58 -11.59 9.01
CA ALA A 14 -34.16 -11.74 9.41
C ALA A 14 -33.55 -13.12 9.08
N LEU A 15 -34.35 -14.09 8.58
CA LEU A 15 -33.92 -15.47 8.35
C LEU A 15 -33.61 -15.82 6.88
N PHE A 16 -33.81 -14.90 5.93
CA PHE A 16 -33.23 -15.05 4.61
C PHE A 16 -31.78 -14.52 4.65
N GLY A 17 -30.88 -15.28 5.26
CA GLY A 17 -29.47 -15.16 5.02
C GLY A 17 -29.21 -15.45 3.53
N HIS A 18 -29.35 -14.43 2.69
CA HIS A 18 -28.83 -14.50 1.34
C HIS A 18 -27.35 -14.79 1.50
N ALA A 19 -26.89 -15.91 0.96
CA ALA A 19 -25.45 -16.12 0.79
C ALA A 19 -24.94 -14.89 0.03
N GLN A 20 -24.33 -13.97 0.75
CA GLN A 20 -23.87 -12.70 0.21
C GLN A 20 -22.67 -13.02 -0.66
N ILE A 21 -22.88 -13.02 -1.99
CA ILE A 21 -21.81 -13.24 -2.94
C ILE A 21 -20.95 -11.99 -2.92
N HIS A 22 -19.68 -12.14 -2.54
CA HIS A 22 -18.77 -11.00 -2.43
C HIS A 22 -18.02 -10.80 -3.75
N SER A 23 -18.18 -9.61 -4.34
CA SER A 23 -17.47 -9.18 -5.54
C SER A 23 -16.08 -8.63 -5.21
N LEU A 24 -15.20 -8.54 -6.21
CA LEU A 24 -13.91 -7.86 -6.07
C LEU A 24 -14.07 -6.41 -5.61
N ASP A 25 -15.06 -5.69 -6.14
CA ASP A 25 -15.32 -4.29 -5.79
C ASP A 25 -15.67 -4.10 -4.31
N TYR A 26 -16.38 -5.05 -3.70
CA TYR A 26 -16.65 -5.04 -2.27
C TYR A 26 -15.34 -5.01 -1.46
N PHE A 27 -14.39 -5.91 -1.77
CA PHE A 27 -13.11 -5.95 -1.05
C PHE A 27 -12.25 -4.72 -1.31
N LEU A 28 -12.23 -4.19 -2.53
CA LEU A 28 -11.52 -2.97 -2.86
C LEU A 28 -12.06 -1.76 -2.09
N GLN A 29 -13.39 -1.66 -1.96
CA GLN A 29 -14.03 -0.59 -1.18
C GLN A 29 -13.69 -0.71 0.31
N GLN A 30 -13.81 -1.90 0.89
CA GLN A 30 -13.46 -2.15 2.29
C GLN A 30 -11.98 -1.86 2.56
N ALA A 31 -11.08 -2.34 1.72
CA ALA A 31 -9.65 -2.07 1.84
C ALA A 31 -9.32 -0.58 1.79
N SER A 32 -9.94 0.17 0.88
CA SER A 32 -9.73 1.62 0.77
C SER A 32 -10.21 2.38 2.01
N GLN A 33 -11.34 1.97 2.60
CA GLN A 33 -11.90 2.62 3.80
C GLN A 33 -11.13 2.27 5.08
N ASN A 34 -10.64 1.04 5.17
CA ASN A 34 -10.02 0.50 6.38
C ASN A 34 -8.50 0.68 6.42
N SER A 35 -7.84 0.98 5.29
CA SER A 35 -6.38 1.07 5.20
C SER A 35 -5.80 2.12 6.16
N PRO A 36 -4.99 1.71 7.15
CA PRO A 36 -4.34 2.65 8.06
C PRO A 36 -3.27 3.48 7.35
N VAL A 37 -2.64 2.94 6.31
CA VAL A 37 -1.60 3.62 5.52
C VAL A 37 -2.19 4.81 4.77
N ILE A 38 -3.36 4.64 4.14
CA ILE A 38 -4.04 5.74 3.44
C ILE A 38 -4.47 6.83 4.43
N LYS A 39 -5.02 6.44 5.59
CA LYS A 39 -5.40 7.39 6.65
C LYS A 39 -4.19 8.16 7.19
N ASP A 40 -3.05 7.50 7.36
CA ASP A 40 -1.81 8.15 7.81
C ASP A 40 -1.35 9.23 6.81
N TYR A 41 -1.31 8.92 5.51
CA TYR A 41 -0.95 9.93 4.50
C TYR A 41 -1.96 11.08 4.43
N GLN A 42 -3.26 10.83 4.61
CA GLN A 42 -4.26 11.90 4.70
C GLN A 42 -3.99 12.83 5.88
N ASN A 43 -3.64 12.27 7.05
CA ASN A 43 -3.24 13.04 8.22
C ASN A 43 -1.95 13.84 7.97
N GLN A 44 -0.96 13.26 7.30
CA GLN A 44 0.28 13.97 6.93
C GLN A 44 0.00 15.17 6.00
N ILE A 45 -0.98 15.07 5.09
CA ILE A 45 -1.41 16.22 4.27
C ILE A 45 -2.00 17.33 5.14
N LEU A 46 -2.83 16.99 6.14
CA LEU A 46 -3.37 17.96 7.09
C LEU A 46 -2.25 18.61 7.91
N ILE A 47 -1.25 17.85 8.35
CA ILE A 47 -0.05 18.37 9.03
C ILE A 47 0.69 19.35 8.12
N ALA A 48 0.92 19.03 6.85
CA ALA A 48 1.59 19.92 5.90
C ALA A 48 0.82 21.25 5.68
N GLN A 49 -0.52 21.24 5.80
CA GLN A 49 -1.32 22.47 5.78
C GLN A 49 -1.09 23.31 7.05
N ILE A 50 -1.04 22.65 8.21
CA ILE A 50 -0.74 23.31 9.48
C ILE A 50 0.68 23.90 9.46
N ASP A 51 1.67 23.17 8.92
CA ASP A 51 3.05 23.65 8.78
C ASP A 51 3.11 24.96 7.95
N SER A 52 2.29 25.07 6.91
CA SER A 52 2.17 26.31 6.15
C SER A 52 1.62 27.48 6.99
N GLN A 53 0.67 27.21 7.90
CA GLN A 53 0.15 28.21 8.84
C GLN A 53 1.20 28.54 9.92
N MET A 54 1.90 27.53 10.44
CA MET A 54 3.00 27.72 11.40
C MET A 54 4.13 28.56 10.81
N LEU A 55 4.51 28.31 9.54
CA LEU A 55 5.50 29.12 8.85
C LEU A 55 5.06 30.61 8.77
N ARG A 56 3.80 30.87 8.42
CA ARG A 56 3.25 32.24 8.42
C ARG A 56 3.22 32.85 9.81
N ALA A 57 2.89 32.07 10.83
CA ALA A 57 2.85 32.51 12.22
C ALA A 57 4.26 32.81 12.77
N SER A 58 5.27 32.03 12.41
CA SER A 58 6.66 32.23 12.86
C SER A 58 7.29 33.53 12.35
N LEU A 59 6.72 34.14 11.31
CA LEU A 59 7.15 35.41 10.74
C LEU A 59 6.41 36.63 11.32
N LYS A 60 5.40 36.39 12.17
CA LYS A 60 4.78 37.46 12.96
C LYS A 60 5.67 37.82 14.15
N THR A 61 5.35 38.92 14.81
CA THR A 61 6.01 39.29 16.06
C THR A 61 5.86 38.18 17.11
N GLN A 62 6.98 37.72 17.64
CA GLN A 62 7.03 36.76 18.75
C GLN A 62 7.24 37.48 20.06
N LEU A 63 6.49 37.11 21.09
CA LEU A 63 6.61 37.67 22.42
C LEU A 63 7.15 36.57 23.34
N ASN A 64 8.26 36.86 24.01
CA ASN A 64 8.92 35.97 24.96
C ASN A 64 9.10 36.67 26.29
N PHE A 65 9.00 35.92 27.38
CA PHE A 65 9.50 36.33 28.67
C PHE A 65 10.88 35.70 28.87
N LEU A 66 11.89 36.54 29.12
CA LEU A 66 13.25 36.11 29.34
C LEU A 66 13.61 36.39 30.77
N ASN A 67 13.96 35.37 31.53
CA ASN A 67 14.54 35.48 32.86
C ASN A 67 15.92 34.85 32.87
N THR A 68 16.94 35.59 33.23
CA THR A 68 18.30 35.10 33.33
C THR A 68 18.93 35.72 34.58
N ASP A 69 19.21 34.87 35.55
CA ASP A 69 19.82 35.29 36.82
C ASP A 69 21.18 34.63 36.93
N SER A 70 22.20 35.43 37.24
CA SER A 70 23.55 34.95 37.50
C SER A 70 24.12 35.58 38.73
N TYR A 71 24.85 34.80 39.49
CA TYR A 71 25.64 35.27 40.66
C TYR A 71 27.07 34.76 40.50
N ALA A 72 28.02 35.70 40.48
CA ALA A 72 29.43 35.45 40.26
C ALA A 72 30.27 36.07 41.38
N PRO A 73 30.29 35.47 42.59
CA PRO A 73 31.04 36.02 43.70
C PRO A 73 32.54 35.94 43.49
N VAL A 74 33.25 36.93 44.06
CA VAL A 74 34.70 36.83 44.25
C VAL A 74 34.96 36.41 45.71
N ILE A 75 35.56 35.23 45.91
CA ILE A 75 35.81 34.65 47.23
C ILE A 75 37.32 34.59 47.45
N HIS A 76 37.79 35.28 48.47
CA HIS A 76 39.21 35.39 48.79
C HIS A 76 40.11 35.83 47.62
N GLY A 77 39.60 36.74 46.78
CA GLY A 77 40.31 37.22 45.59
C GLY A 77 40.22 36.30 44.32
N TRP A 78 39.55 35.17 44.42
CA TRP A 78 39.31 34.25 43.30
C TRP A 78 37.86 34.35 42.83
N GLY A 79 37.67 34.59 41.53
CA GLY A 79 36.36 34.71 40.92
C GLY A 79 36.47 35.26 39.50
N TYR A 80 35.33 35.41 38.83
CA TYR A 80 35.30 36.10 37.54
C TYR A 80 35.52 37.58 37.72
N ASP A 81 36.05 38.26 36.74
CA ASP A 81 36.28 39.70 36.77
C ASP A 81 34.94 40.43 37.03
N PRO A 82 34.88 41.20 38.16
CA PRO A 82 33.69 41.96 38.49
C PRO A 82 33.31 43.02 37.45
N ALA A 83 34.27 43.52 36.68
CA ALA A 83 33.98 44.47 35.59
C ALA A 83 33.17 43.81 34.44
N ILE A 84 33.20 42.47 34.30
CA ILE A 84 32.43 41.72 33.33
C ILE A 84 31.11 41.21 33.90
N THR A 85 31.12 40.71 35.14
CA THR A 85 29.98 40.03 35.76
C THR A 85 29.12 40.90 36.62
N ASN A 86 29.63 42.07 37.08
CA ASN A 86 29.00 42.94 38.09
C ASN A 86 28.58 42.20 39.38
N PHE A 87 29.24 41.07 39.73
CA PHE A 87 28.92 40.14 40.83
C PHE A 87 27.57 39.45 40.71
N ALA A 88 26.55 40.08 40.14
CA ALA A 88 25.23 39.53 39.90
C ALA A 88 24.61 40.22 38.69
N ASN A 89 23.78 39.49 37.99
CA ASN A 89 22.91 40.02 36.93
C ASN A 89 21.55 39.33 37.05
N VAL A 90 20.50 40.13 37.19
CA VAL A 90 19.12 39.68 37.25
C VAL A 90 18.37 40.33 36.09
N THR A 91 17.88 39.52 35.17
CA THR A 91 17.14 39.97 34.00
C THR A 91 15.77 39.31 33.97
N ALA A 92 14.71 40.12 34.03
CA ALA A 92 13.32 39.68 33.90
C ALA A 92 12.59 40.61 32.92
N ILE A 93 12.59 40.29 31.64
CA ILE A 93 12.10 41.18 30.59
C ILE A 93 11.10 40.46 29.67
N PHE A 94 10.12 41.21 29.22
CA PHE A 94 9.30 40.81 28.06
C PHE A 94 9.96 41.33 26.79
N GLN A 95 10.21 40.43 25.81
CA GLN A 95 10.83 40.80 24.57
C GLN A 95 9.91 40.46 23.40
N ALA A 96 9.55 41.44 22.60
CA ALA A 96 8.90 41.28 21.32
C ALA A 96 9.95 41.33 20.19
N ASN A 97 10.06 40.29 19.41
CA ASN A 97 11.01 40.22 18.30
C ASN A 97 10.30 39.91 16.97
N ARG A 98 10.85 40.43 15.86
CA ARG A 98 10.35 40.16 14.51
C ARG A 98 11.50 40.13 13.51
N ASN A 99 11.56 39.02 12.74
CA ASN A 99 12.48 38.89 11.60
C ASN A 99 11.76 39.26 10.30
N PHE A 100 12.35 40.14 9.52
CA PHE A 100 11.79 40.55 8.23
C PHE A 100 12.41 39.72 7.13
N ILE A 101 11.54 39.14 6.31
CA ILE A 101 11.93 38.40 5.10
C ILE A 101 11.28 39.06 3.87
N THR A 102 11.94 38.97 2.72
CA THR A 102 11.35 39.46 1.47
C THR A 102 10.15 38.60 1.04
N PRO A 103 9.15 39.18 0.37
CA PRO A 103 8.01 38.39 -0.16
C PRO A 103 8.44 37.19 -1.00
N LYS A 104 9.48 37.32 -1.82
CA LYS A 104 10.03 36.21 -2.63
C LYS A 104 10.59 35.07 -1.77
N ASN A 105 11.31 35.38 -0.67
CA ASN A 105 11.79 34.38 0.27
C ASN A 105 10.61 33.66 0.95
N MET A 106 9.55 34.40 1.32
CA MET A 106 8.33 33.80 1.86
C MET A 106 7.68 32.82 0.89
N VAL A 107 7.54 33.23 -0.40
CA VAL A 107 6.99 32.36 -1.46
C VAL A 107 7.84 31.09 -1.62
N ALA A 108 9.16 31.21 -1.68
CA ALA A 108 10.05 30.04 -1.80
C ALA A 108 9.93 29.05 -0.62
N ARG A 109 9.78 29.56 0.60
CA ARG A 109 9.54 28.74 1.81
C ARG A 109 8.18 28.03 1.77
N LEU A 110 7.12 28.76 1.39
CA LEU A 110 5.79 28.16 1.21
C LEU A 110 5.78 27.13 0.09
N GLN A 111 6.53 27.37 -0.98
CA GLN A 111 6.67 26.42 -2.09
C GLN A 111 7.34 25.11 -1.66
N THR A 112 8.29 25.15 -0.69
CA THR A 112 8.84 23.90 -0.12
C THR A 112 7.73 23.04 0.48
N LEU A 113 6.85 23.63 1.29
CA LEU A 113 5.74 22.93 1.94
C LEU A 113 4.69 22.43 0.92
N ASP A 114 4.40 23.23 -0.12
CA ASP A 114 3.51 22.80 -1.19
C ASP A 114 4.08 21.62 -1.99
N LEU A 115 5.38 21.63 -2.29
CA LEU A 115 6.05 20.53 -2.98
C LEU A 115 6.13 19.26 -2.09
N GLN A 116 6.30 19.40 -0.78
CA GLN A 116 6.19 18.28 0.17
C GLN A 116 4.78 17.71 0.15
N ARG A 117 3.74 18.55 0.19
CA ARG A 117 2.34 18.13 0.09
C ARG A 117 2.05 17.42 -1.24
N ARG A 118 2.59 17.90 -2.37
CA ARG A 118 2.46 17.23 -3.68
C ARG A 118 3.12 15.85 -3.67
N ALA A 119 4.31 15.72 -3.09
CA ALA A 119 4.98 14.43 -2.96
C ALA A 119 4.16 13.43 -2.13
N LEU A 120 3.49 13.90 -1.05
CA LEU A 120 2.57 13.06 -0.28
C LEU A 120 1.36 12.62 -1.10
N LEU A 121 0.77 13.52 -1.91
CA LEU A 121 -0.34 13.17 -2.80
C LEU A 121 0.06 12.14 -3.86
N ASP A 122 1.25 12.27 -4.45
CA ASP A 122 1.79 11.29 -5.39
C ASP A 122 1.99 9.92 -4.68
N THR A 123 2.48 9.92 -3.44
CA THR A 123 2.66 8.71 -2.61
C THR A 123 1.33 8.03 -2.28
N ILE A 124 0.29 8.80 -1.95
CA ILE A 124 -1.07 8.27 -1.73
C ILE A 124 -1.58 7.56 -2.99
N GLN A 125 -1.45 8.18 -4.16
CA GLN A 125 -1.88 7.57 -5.40
C GLN A 125 -1.17 6.24 -5.68
N LEU A 126 0.13 6.17 -5.42
CA LEU A 126 0.90 4.92 -5.52
C LEU A 126 0.44 3.87 -4.51
N SER A 127 0.27 4.26 -3.24
CA SER A 127 -0.19 3.35 -2.19
C SER A 127 -1.59 2.80 -2.45
N GLN A 128 -2.50 3.62 -3.01
CA GLN A 128 -3.83 3.17 -3.42
C GLN A 128 -3.75 2.14 -4.55
N ARG A 129 -2.87 2.33 -5.53
CA ARG A 129 -2.64 1.35 -6.60
C ARG A 129 -2.04 0.06 -6.10
N ASP A 130 -1.06 0.14 -5.19
CA ASP A 130 -0.48 -1.04 -4.55
C ASP A 130 -1.54 -1.83 -3.77
N LEU A 131 -2.44 -1.14 -3.06
CA LEU A 131 -3.55 -1.74 -2.35
C LEU A 131 -4.51 -2.45 -3.32
N VAL A 132 -4.95 -1.77 -4.39
CA VAL A 132 -5.81 -2.35 -5.42
C VAL A 132 -5.16 -3.58 -6.04
N ARG A 133 -3.87 -3.51 -6.41
CA ARG A 133 -3.13 -4.65 -6.95
C ARG A 133 -3.10 -5.82 -5.97
N THR A 134 -2.75 -5.57 -4.71
CA THR A 134 -2.60 -6.60 -3.68
C THR A 134 -3.93 -7.30 -3.38
N ILE A 135 -5.01 -6.53 -3.20
CA ILE A 135 -6.35 -7.09 -2.97
C ILE A 135 -6.83 -7.89 -4.18
N THR A 136 -6.61 -7.36 -5.39
CA THR A 136 -6.98 -8.07 -6.62
C THR A 136 -6.20 -9.38 -6.79
N ASP A 137 -4.90 -9.39 -6.50
CA ASP A 137 -4.08 -10.61 -6.56
C ASP A 137 -4.54 -11.66 -5.54
N GLN A 138 -4.86 -11.24 -4.30
CA GLN A 138 -5.38 -12.16 -3.28
C GLN A 138 -6.79 -12.66 -3.62
N TYR A 139 -7.65 -11.78 -4.17
CA TYR A 139 -8.98 -12.18 -4.65
C TYR A 139 -8.89 -13.23 -5.76
N ILE A 140 -7.99 -13.03 -6.74
CA ILE A 140 -7.73 -14.01 -7.82
C ILE A 140 -7.24 -15.32 -7.22
N THR A 141 -6.40 -15.29 -6.18
CA THR A 141 -5.91 -16.49 -5.49
C THR A 141 -7.05 -17.25 -4.82
N ALA A 142 -7.85 -16.58 -3.98
CA ALA A 142 -8.98 -17.19 -3.30
C ALA A 142 -10.05 -17.72 -4.29
N TYR A 143 -10.29 -16.98 -5.39
CA TYR A 143 -11.19 -17.45 -6.44
C TYR A 143 -10.66 -18.72 -7.15
N ALA A 144 -9.35 -18.81 -7.34
CA ALA A 144 -8.71 -20.01 -7.86
C ALA A 144 -8.95 -21.23 -6.98
N ASP A 145 -8.79 -21.04 -5.67
CA ASP A 145 -8.99 -22.12 -4.70
C ASP A 145 -10.46 -22.53 -4.62
N GLN A 146 -11.39 -21.56 -4.75
CA GLN A 146 -12.82 -21.86 -4.87
C GLN A 146 -13.12 -22.73 -6.10
N LEU A 147 -12.49 -22.47 -7.26
CA LEU A 147 -12.61 -23.32 -8.44
C LEU A 147 -11.99 -24.70 -8.20
N ALA A 148 -10.86 -24.77 -7.49
CA ALA A 148 -10.24 -26.05 -7.13
C ALA A 148 -11.12 -26.87 -6.21
N VAL A 149 -11.81 -26.25 -5.25
CA VAL A 149 -12.81 -26.95 -4.38
C VAL A 149 -13.95 -27.52 -5.22
N ALA A 150 -14.54 -26.73 -6.12
CA ALA A 150 -15.64 -27.19 -6.96
C ALA A 150 -15.22 -28.37 -7.84
N PHE A 151 -14.05 -28.26 -8.45
CA PHE A 151 -13.51 -29.25 -9.35
C PHE A 151 -13.10 -30.56 -8.64
N THR A 152 -12.38 -30.46 -7.52
CA THR A 152 -11.96 -31.66 -6.76
C THR A 152 -13.18 -32.39 -6.17
N LYS A 153 -14.24 -31.65 -5.81
CA LYS A 153 -15.53 -32.22 -5.38
C LYS A 153 -16.20 -32.97 -6.52
N GLU A 154 -16.31 -32.39 -7.71
CA GLU A 154 -16.90 -33.03 -8.91
C GLU A 154 -16.23 -34.38 -9.19
N VAL A 155 -14.90 -34.42 -9.16
CA VAL A 155 -14.15 -35.67 -9.41
C VAL A 155 -14.33 -36.67 -8.26
N PHE A 156 -14.35 -36.22 -7.01
CA PHE A 156 -14.62 -37.10 -5.89
C PHE A 156 -16.03 -37.73 -5.98
N ASP A 157 -17.05 -36.91 -6.28
CA ASP A 157 -18.43 -37.37 -6.44
C ASP A 157 -18.55 -38.39 -7.60
N LEU A 158 -17.89 -38.14 -8.74
CA LEU A 158 -17.81 -39.07 -9.84
C LEU A 158 -17.19 -40.42 -9.42
N MET A 159 -16.06 -40.40 -8.75
CA MET A 159 -15.41 -41.62 -8.29
C MET A 159 -16.25 -42.36 -7.25
N LYS A 160 -17.01 -41.66 -6.41
CA LYS A 160 -17.90 -42.25 -5.43
C LYS A 160 -19.10 -42.97 -6.07
N GLU A 161 -19.64 -42.42 -7.15
CA GLU A 161 -20.71 -43.07 -7.92
C GLU A 161 -20.20 -44.37 -8.53
N GLU A 162 -19.00 -44.36 -9.12
CA GLU A 162 -18.39 -45.52 -9.74
C GLU A 162 -17.96 -46.58 -8.74
N GLU A 163 -17.59 -46.23 -7.50
CA GLU A 163 -17.20 -47.18 -6.47
C GLU A 163 -18.28 -48.24 -6.21
N LEU A 164 -19.56 -47.82 -6.18
CA LEU A 164 -20.68 -48.71 -5.96
C LEU A 164 -20.82 -49.77 -7.07
N LEU A 165 -20.61 -49.39 -8.35
CA LEU A 165 -20.62 -50.30 -9.48
C LEU A 165 -19.45 -51.25 -9.41
N LEU A 166 -18.24 -50.77 -9.20
CA LEU A 166 -17.01 -51.52 -9.16
C LEU A 166 -16.98 -52.57 -8.04
N LYS A 167 -17.55 -52.22 -6.89
CA LYS A 167 -17.72 -53.14 -5.78
C LYS A 167 -18.56 -54.36 -6.18
N LYS A 168 -19.72 -54.12 -6.83
CA LYS A 168 -20.59 -55.20 -7.32
C LYS A 168 -19.91 -56.08 -8.39
N LEU A 169 -19.18 -55.47 -9.31
CA LEU A 169 -18.45 -56.23 -10.36
C LEU A 169 -17.30 -57.04 -9.76
N ALA A 170 -16.63 -56.56 -8.74
CA ALA A 170 -15.60 -57.33 -8.00
C ALA A 170 -16.21 -58.50 -7.24
N GLU A 171 -17.38 -58.29 -6.54
CA GLU A 171 -18.12 -59.36 -5.87
C GLU A 171 -18.62 -60.46 -6.86
N GLN A 172 -18.90 -60.08 -8.09
CA GLN A 172 -19.27 -60.98 -9.17
C GLN A 172 -18.07 -61.65 -9.93
N ASN A 173 -16.85 -61.39 -9.45
CA ASN A 173 -15.59 -61.87 -10.07
C ASN A 173 -15.35 -61.35 -11.52
N VAL A 174 -16.01 -60.27 -11.95
CA VAL A 174 -15.73 -59.61 -13.24
C VAL A 174 -14.39 -58.87 -13.16
N PHE A 175 -14.09 -58.22 -12.00
CA PHE A 175 -12.81 -57.63 -11.69
C PHE A 175 -12.14 -58.33 -10.53
N LYS A 176 -10.80 -58.21 -10.44
CA LYS A 176 -10.04 -58.69 -9.28
C LYS A 176 -10.30 -57.79 -8.07
N GLN A 177 -10.38 -58.34 -6.89
CA GLN A 177 -10.53 -57.60 -5.66
C GLN A 177 -9.39 -56.60 -5.46
N THR A 178 -8.18 -56.91 -5.93
CA THR A 178 -7.02 -56.00 -5.90
C THR A 178 -7.24 -54.74 -6.76
N ASP A 179 -7.94 -54.85 -7.85
CA ASP A 179 -8.23 -53.73 -8.76
C ASP A 179 -9.25 -52.77 -8.12
N TYR A 180 -10.28 -53.34 -7.44
CA TYR A 180 -11.23 -52.58 -6.65
C TYR A 180 -10.52 -51.85 -5.49
N LEU A 181 -9.64 -52.52 -4.73
CA LEU A 181 -8.90 -51.87 -3.64
C LEU A 181 -8.00 -50.73 -4.13
N ASN A 182 -7.34 -50.92 -5.24
CA ASN A 182 -6.54 -49.84 -5.88
C ASN A 182 -7.39 -48.60 -6.23
N PHE A 183 -8.58 -48.85 -6.79
CA PHE A 183 -9.51 -47.76 -7.08
C PHE A 183 -9.98 -47.06 -5.81
N TYR A 184 -10.35 -47.83 -4.78
CA TYR A 184 -10.81 -47.31 -3.49
C TYR A 184 -9.75 -46.44 -2.83
N VAL A 185 -8.48 -46.84 -2.83
CA VAL A 185 -7.37 -46.02 -2.35
C VAL A 185 -7.23 -44.75 -3.14
N THR A 186 -7.40 -44.80 -4.45
CA THR A 186 -7.34 -43.61 -5.32
C THR A 186 -8.51 -42.65 -5.03
N MET A 187 -9.71 -43.17 -4.78
CA MET A 187 -10.87 -42.37 -4.38
C MET A 187 -10.66 -41.71 -3.01
N GLN A 188 -10.12 -42.43 -2.02
CA GLN A 188 -9.77 -41.85 -0.73
C GLN A 188 -8.72 -40.73 -0.86
N GLN A 189 -7.73 -40.90 -1.74
CA GLN A 189 -6.74 -39.85 -2.00
C GLN A 189 -7.42 -38.62 -2.61
N GLN A 190 -8.42 -38.81 -3.48
CA GLN A 190 -9.18 -37.70 -4.06
C GLN A 190 -10.04 -36.98 -3.00
N GLU A 191 -10.62 -37.72 -2.05
CA GLU A 191 -11.33 -37.12 -0.89
C GLU A 191 -10.40 -36.23 -0.06
N LEU A 192 -9.19 -36.71 0.24
CA LEU A 192 -8.18 -35.90 0.94
C LEU A 192 -7.81 -34.65 0.15
N THR A 193 -7.68 -34.75 -1.18
CA THR A 193 -7.39 -33.62 -2.06
C THR A 193 -8.52 -32.57 -2.01
N TYR A 194 -9.78 -33.03 -2.01
CA TYR A 194 -10.94 -32.15 -1.86
C TYR A 194 -10.95 -31.41 -0.51
N LEU A 195 -10.71 -32.13 0.61
CA LEU A 195 -10.63 -31.53 1.94
C LEU A 195 -9.47 -30.53 2.08
N GLN A 196 -8.33 -30.83 1.46
CA GLN A 196 -7.19 -29.90 1.42
C GLN A 196 -7.54 -28.63 0.61
N ALA A 197 -8.24 -28.76 -0.53
CA ALA A 197 -8.69 -27.62 -1.31
C ALA A 197 -9.67 -26.73 -0.52
N GLN A 198 -10.59 -27.32 0.27
CA GLN A 198 -11.49 -26.57 1.15
C GLN A 198 -10.72 -25.75 2.20
N ASN A 199 -9.73 -26.39 2.86
CA ASN A 199 -8.92 -25.72 3.86
C ASN A 199 -8.09 -24.57 3.24
N GLN A 200 -7.54 -24.78 2.04
CA GLN A 200 -6.78 -23.75 1.33
C GLN A 200 -7.68 -22.56 0.94
N TYR A 201 -8.87 -22.84 0.39
CA TYR A 201 -9.83 -21.78 0.09
C TYR A 201 -10.21 -20.96 1.32
N ALA A 202 -10.48 -21.63 2.44
CA ALA A 202 -10.79 -20.94 3.69
C ALA A 202 -9.63 -20.05 4.16
N ALA A 203 -8.38 -20.54 4.10
CA ALA A 203 -7.20 -19.77 4.47
C ALA A 203 -6.99 -18.54 3.59
N ASP A 204 -7.12 -18.70 2.26
CA ASP A 204 -6.91 -17.60 1.33
C ASP A 204 -8.06 -16.59 1.33
N TYR A 205 -9.29 -17.03 1.57
CA TYR A 205 -10.43 -16.14 1.80
C TYR A 205 -10.26 -15.30 3.08
N LEU A 206 -9.82 -15.92 4.19
CA LEU A 206 -9.55 -15.20 5.44
C LEU A 206 -8.36 -14.23 5.29
N THR A 207 -7.37 -14.58 4.50
CA THR A 207 -6.27 -13.68 4.13
C THR A 207 -6.78 -12.48 3.35
N LEU A 208 -7.74 -12.68 2.44
CA LEU A 208 -8.39 -11.60 1.70
C LEU A 208 -9.16 -10.66 2.64
N ASN A 209 -9.94 -11.21 3.60
CA ASN A 209 -10.60 -10.43 4.63
C ASN A 209 -9.60 -9.61 5.45
N TYR A 210 -8.51 -10.24 5.91
CA TYR A 210 -7.45 -9.57 6.66
C TYR A 210 -6.86 -8.39 5.88
N LEU A 211 -6.50 -8.58 4.61
CA LEU A 211 -5.94 -7.53 3.76
C LEU A 211 -6.93 -6.39 3.49
N ALA A 212 -8.23 -6.70 3.41
CA ALA A 212 -9.30 -5.72 3.26
C ALA A 212 -9.70 -5.03 4.58
N GLY A 213 -9.12 -5.46 5.72
CA GLY A 213 -9.46 -4.92 7.03
C GLY A 213 -10.86 -5.32 7.50
N ILE A 214 -11.35 -6.49 7.07
CA ILE A 214 -12.65 -7.06 7.42
C ILE A 214 -12.43 -8.05 8.57
N VAL A 215 -13.13 -7.82 9.69
CA VAL A 215 -13.10 -8.71 10.86
C VAL A 215 -14.26 -9.69 10.76
N ASP A 216 -14.19 -10.64 9.83
CA ASP A 216 -15.14 -11.73 9.68
C ASP A 216 -14.39 -13.00 9.31
N THR A 217 -14.75 -14.11 9.97
CA THR A 217 -14.16 -15.44 9.75
C THR A 217 -15.09 -16.36 8.96
N THR A 218 -16.23 -15.87 8.50
CA THR A 218 -17.19 -16.63 7.70
C THR A 218 -16.72 -16.70 6.26
N VAL A 219 -16.47 -17.90 5.74
CA VAL A 219 -16.09 -18.09 4.34
C VAL A 219 -17.35 -18.04 3.47
N GLN A 220 -17.32 -17.18 2.47
CA GLN A 220 -18.44 -16.98 1.55
C GLN A 220 -18.02 -17.24 0.10
N HIS A 221 -18.99 -17.35 -0.80
CA HIS A 221 -18.72 -17.57 -2.21
C HIS A 221 -18.26 -16.28 -2.89
N LEU A 222 -17.21 -16.37 -3.73
CA LEU A 222 -16.68 -15.26 -4.51
C LEU A 222 -17.27 -15.26 -5.92
N GLU A 223 -17.57 -14.07 -6.41
CA GLU A 223 -17.91 -13.86 -7.82
C GLU A 223 -16.69 -14.04 -8.73
N LYS A 224 -16.93 -14.40 -9.98
CA LYS A 224 -15.87 -14.41 -10.99
C LYS A 224 -15.28 -12.99 -11.13
N PRO A 225 -13.96 -12.79 -10.92
CA PRO A 225 -13.35 -11.47 -11.01
C PRO A 225 -13.43 -10.91 -12.44
N ASP A 226 -14.03 -9.72 -12.59
CA ASP A 226 -14.09 -9.02 -13.89
C ASP A 226 -12.86 -8.12 -14.07
N VAL A 227 -11.69 -8.74 -14.12
CA VAL A 227 -10.43 -8.02 -14.34
C VAL A 227 -10.17 -7.90 -15.84
N LYS A 228 -10.51 -6.73 -16.39
CA LYS A 228 -10.28 -6.38 -17.80
C LYS A 228 -8.97 -5.62 -17.96
N LYS A 229 -8.28 -5.84 -19.07
CA LYS A 229 -7.11 -5.05 -19.44
C LYS A 229 -7.53 -3.60 -19.67
N GLY A 230 -7.07 -2.71 -18.80
CA GLY A 230 -7.28 -1.27 -18.93
C GLY A 230 -6.65 -0.72 -20.20
N LEU A 231 -7.30 0.28 -20.81
CA LEU A 231 -6.70 1.02 -21.91
C LEU A 231 -5.59 1.93 -21.36
N LYS A 232 -4.45 1.98 -22.06
CA LYS A 232 -3.40 2.93 -21.74
C LYS A 232 -3.97 4.35 -21.88
N ASN A 233 -4.00 5.10 -20.80
CA ASN A 233 -4.40 6.51 -20.84
C ASN A 233 -3.23 7.32 -21.42
N ASN A 234 -3.27 7.60 -22.73
CA ASN A 234 -2.20 8.32 -23.45
C ASN A 234 -2.13 9.81 -23.06
N ALA A 235 -3.11 10.32 -22.31
CA ALA A 235 -3.22 11.75 -21.99
C ALA A 235 -2.50 12.15 -20.69
N GLU A 236 -2.22 11.24 -19.78
CA GLU A 236 -1.54 11.53 -18.51
C GLU A 236 -0.20 10.79 -18.39
N GLN A 237 0.79 11.50 -17.83
CA GLN A 237 2.05 10.86 -17.46
C GLN A 237 1.76 9.82 -16.36
N PRO A 238 2.34 8.61 -16.45
CA PRO A 238 2.22 7.63 -15.39
C PRO A 238 2.56 8.25 -14.03
N VAL A 239 1.78 7.92 -13.00
CA VAL A 239 1.97 8.47 -11.63
C VAL A 239 3.40 8.28 -11.15
N PHE A 240 4.04 7.17 -11.52
CA PHE A 240 5.45 6.88 -11.23
C PHE A 240 6.42 7.95 -11.74
N LEU A 241 6.10 8.63 -12.85
CA LEU A 241 6.95 9.71 -13.40
C LEU A 241 6.68 11.07 -12.76
N LYS A 242 5.50 11.25 -12.11
CA LYS A 242 5.17 12.50 -11.41
C LYS A 242 6.16 12.76 -10.26
N ALA A 243 6.59 11.71 -9.54
CA ALA A 243 7.57 11.83 -8.46
C ALA A 243 8.89 12.46 -8.94
N PHE A 244 9.43 12.05 -10.10
CA PHE A 244 10.64 12.63 -10.66
C PHE A 244 10.47 14.11 -11.02
N THR A 245 9.28 14.51 -11.47
CA THR A 245 8.97 15.92 -11.76
C THR A 245 8.89 16.75 -10.47
N THR A 246 8.20 16.23 -9.45
CA THR A 246 8.11 16.85 -8.12
C THR A 246 9.49 17.01 -7.49
N ASP A 247 10.37 16.00 -7.61
CA ASP A 247 11.73 16.05 -7.07
C ASP A 247 12.61 17.09 -7.79
N SER A 248 12.50 17.24 -9.12
CA SER A 248 13.20 18.29 -9.86
C SER A 248 12.76 19.70 -9.39
N LEU A 249 11.46 19.89 -9.18
CA LEU A 249 10.94 21.16 -8.64
C LEU A 249 11.44 21.43 -7.21
N ARG A 250 11.55 20.37 -6.37
CA ARG A 250 12.12 20.49 -5.02
C ARG A 250 13.58 20.92 -5.04
N LEU A 251 14.40 20.33 -5.92
CA LEU A 251 15.82 20.71 -6.08
C LEU A 251 15.96 22.16 -6.58
N ALA A 252 15.12 22.57 -7.54
CA ALA A 252 15.10 23.95 -8.01
C ALA A 252 14.73 24.93 -6.89
N ASN A 253 13.71 24.62 -6.09
CA ASN A 253 13.30 25.45 -4.95
C ASN A 253 14.36 25.47 -3.84
N GLU A 254 15.03 24.35 -3.56
CA GLU A 254 16.14 24.28 -2.61
C GLU A 254 17.29 25.20 -3.02
N LYS A 255 17.62 25.23 -4.31
CA LYS A 255 18.62 26.15 -4.86
C LYS A 255 18.25 27.62 -4.62
N GLU A 256 16.98 27.96 -4.78
CA GLU A 256 16.47 29.30 -4.50
C GLU A 256 16.54 29.65 -3.01
N LEU A 257 16.16 28.71 -2.13
CA LEU A 257 16.26 28.90 -0.68
C LEU A 257 17.69 29.11 -0.22
N ILE A 258 18.66 28.39 -0.78
CA ILE A 258 20.09 28.62 -0.51
C ILE A 258 20.46 30.04 -0.89
N ALA A 259 20.01 30.55 -2.05
CA ALA A 259 20.28 31.93 -2.44
C ALA A 259 19.76 32.94 -1.40
N TYR A 260 18.58 32.69 -0.78
CA TYR A 260 18.01 33.56 0.25
C TYR A 260 18.76 33.48 1.58
N GLN A 261 19.42 32.37 1.93
CA GLN A 261 20.24 32.27 3.14
C GLN A 261 21.40 33.28 3.18
N TYR A 262 21.89 33.66 1.99
CA TYR A 262 23.03 34.59 1.82
C TYR A 262 22.60 36.04 1.52
N LYS A 263 21.30 36.35 1.58
CA LYS A 263 20.83 37.74 1.52
C LYS A 263 20.90 38.40 2.89
N PRO A 264 20.99 39.74 2.97
CA PRO A 264 20.91 40.48 4.23
C PRO A 264 19.66 40.10 5.03
N LYS A 265 19.83 39.86 6.33
CA LYS A 265 18.75 39.55 7.27
C LYS A 265 18.56 40.75 8.17
N ILE A 266 17.32 41.22 8.30
CA ILE A 266 16.93 42.35 9.11
C ILE A 266 15.98 41.83 10.21
N GLY A 267 16.23 42.22 11.44
CA GLY A 267 15.37 41.98 12.60
C GLY A 267 15.11 43.24 13.36
N ALA A 268 14.01 43.30 14.10
CA ALA A 268 13.72 44.33 15.09
C ALA A 268 13.30 43.67 16.39
N TYR A 269 13.66 44.28 17.48
CA TYR A 269 13.19 43.88 18.81
C TYR A 269 12.83 45.09 19.67
N VAL A 270 11.94 44.85 20.59
CA VAL A 270 11.58 45.78 21.68
C VAL A 270 11.47 44.92 22.93
N ASP A 271 12.11 45.36 23.98
CA ASP A 271 11.97 44.71 25.28
C ASP A 271 11.68 45.70 26.41
N GLY A 272 11.12 45.18 27.48
CA GLY A 272 10.83 45.97 28.66
C GLY A 272 10.67 45.08 29.89
N GLY A 273 11.17 45.57 31.01
CA GLY A 273 11.14 44.84 32.27
C GLY A 273 12.25 45.28 33.22
N TYR A 274 12.68 44.33 34.06
CA TYR A 274 13.73 44.55 35.05
C TYR A 274 15.05 43.97 34.53
N ASN A 275 16.12 44.81 34.61
CA ASN A 275 17.49 44.37 34.33
C ASN A 275 18.47 45.09 35.28
N SER A 276 19.14 44.36 36.17
CA SER A 276 19.93 44.95 37.25
C SER A 276 21.10 44.06 37.63
N SER A 277 22.23 44.74 37.98
CA SER A 277 23.35 44.08 38.65
C SER A 277 23.14 44.01 40.17
N LEU A 278 22.04 44.52 40.71
CA LEU A 278 21.71 44.67 42.15
C LEU A 278 22.63 45.61 42.93
N GLN A 279 23.64 46.20 42.32
CA GLN A 279 24.63 47.06 42.99
C GLN A 279 24.17 48.52 43.10
N VAL A 280 23.44 49.03 42.08
CA VAL A 280 23.06 50.44 41.98
C VAL A 280 21.53 50.54 42.00
N THR A 281 20.97 51.10 43.07
CA THR A 281 19.51 51.40 43.24
C THR A 281 18.60 50.33 42.60
N PRO A 282 18.62 49.03 43.05
CA PRO A 282 17.96 47.92 42.40
C PRO A 282 16.47 48.15 42.11
N TYR A 283 15.76 48.87 42.98
CA TYR A 283 14.32 49.17 42.91
C TYR A 283 13.95 50.12 41.75
N LYS A 284 14.95 50.78 41.10
CA LYS A 284 14.75 51.71 39.97
C LYS A 284 15.10 51.10 38.61
N ASN A 285 15.58 49.85 38.53
CA ASN A 285 16.14 49.26 37.32
C ASN A 285 15.07 48.62 36.43
N PHE A 286 13.90 49.27 36.35
CA PHE A 286 12.88 48.95 35.33
C PHE A 286 13.08 49.89 34.14
N GLY A 287 13.07 49.30 32.91
CA GLY A 287 13.31 50.06 31.71
C GLY A 287 12.76 49.38 30.46
N PHE A 288 13.01 49.99 29.34
CA PHE A 288 12.74 49.38 28.03
C PHE A 288 13.92 49.64 27.08
N SER A 289 14.09 48.75 26.11
CA SER A 289 15.01 48.94 24.98
C SER A 289 14.38 48.57 23.63
N ALA A 290 14.89 49.16 22.57
CA ALA A 290 14.51 48.81 21.20
C ALA A 290 15.73 48.83 20.31
N GLY A 291 15.79 47.89 19.38
CA GLY A 291 16.93 47.79 18.47
C GLY A 291 16.60 47.15 17.15
N LEU A 292 17.48 47.42 16.17
CA LEU A 292 17.49 46.81 14.87
C LEU A 292 18.75 45.98 14.73
N SER A 293 18.59 44.76 14.15
CA SER A 293 19.71 43.91 13.81
C SER A 293 19.81 43.75 12.27
N LEU A 294 21.02 43.87 11.73
CA LEU A 294 21.33 43.62 10.33
C LEU A 294 22.48 42.62 10.28
N THR A 295 22.23 41.46 9.68
CA THR A 295 23.25 40.45 9.46
C THR A 295 23.45 40.22 7.97
N ILE A 296 24.68 40.39 7.48
CA ILE A 296 25.06 40.19 6.08
C ILE A 296 26.17 39.13 6.06
N PRO A 297 25.92 37.93 5.51
CA PRO A 297 27.00 36.93 5.32
C PRO A 297 27.96 37.45 4.24
N ILE A 298 29.23 37.68 4.62
CA ILE A 298 30.26 38.20 3.68
C ILE A 298 31.09 37.04 3.12
N TYR A 299 31.48 36.10 3.96
CA TYR A 299 32.30 34.95 3.58
C TYR A 299 31.84 33.72 4.35
N ASP A 300 31.71 32.60 3.65
CA ASP A 300 31.17 31.34 4.19
C ASP A 300 32.09 30.13 3.95
N GLY A 301 33.34 30.35 3.56
CA GLY A 301 34.26 29.27 3.19
C GLY A 301 33.82 28.49 1.93
N TYR A 302 33.19 29.14 0.97
CA TYR A 302 32.65 28.57 -0.28
C TYR A 302 31.49 27.57 -0.09
N GLN A 303 30.86 27.53 1.08
CA GLN A 303 29.76 26.60 1.35
C GLN A 303 28.58 26.78 0.38
N LYS A 304 28.26 28.00 -0.01
CA LYS A 304 27.21 28.27 -1.01
C LYS A 304 27.49 27.57 -2.33
N GLN A 305 28.72 27.64 -2.82
CA GLN A 305 29.11 27.00 -4.06
C GLN A 305 29.03 25.46 -3.94
N MET A 306 29.55 24.89 -2.85
CA MET A 306 29.47 23.47 -2.57
C MET A 306 28.03 22.96 -2.48
N LYS A 307 27.11 23.73 -1.86
CA LYS A 307 25.68 23.41 -1.82
C LYS A 307 25.04 23.39 -3.22
N TYR A 308 25.39 24.32 -4.08
CA TYR A 308 24.93 24.32 -5.47
C TYR A 308 25.46 23.14 -6.27
N GLU A 309 26.70 22.77 -6.06
CA GLU A 309 27.31 21.59 -6.67
C GLU A 309 26.61 20.31 -6.21
N GLN A 310 26.30 20.17 -4.91
CA GLN A 310 25.50 19.06 -4.37
C GLN A 310 24.14 18.94 -5.04
N ILE A 311 23.44 20.08 -5.25
CA ILE A 311 22.15 20.08 -5.97
C ILE A 311 22.35 19.60 -7.40
N GLY A 312 23.40 20.07 -8.09
CA GLY A 312 23.73 19.63 -9.45
C GLY A 312 24.01 18.14 -9.55
N ILE A 313 24.69 17.56 -8.56
CA ILE A 313 24.92 16.11 -8.48
C ILE A 313 23.59 15.36 -8.26
N ARG A 314 22.76 15.83 -7.31
CA ARG A 314 21.46 15.20 -7.04
C ARG A 314 20.54 15.26 -8.27
N GLU A 315 20.53 16.37 -9.04
CA GLU A 315 19.74 16.49 -10.26
C GLU A 315 20.21 15.51 -11.36
N ARG A 316 21.52 15.34 -11.55
CA ARG A 316 22.05 14.32 -12.48
C ARG A 316 21.66 12.89 -12.04
N THR A 317 21.74 12.60 -10.75
CA THR A 317 21.31 11.29 -10.21
C THR A 317 19.82 11.07 -10.44
N ARG A 318 18.97 12.09 -10.21
CA ARG A 318 17.53 12.01 -10.45
C ARG A 318 17.23 11.72 -11.93
N GLU A 319 17.94 12.40 -12.85
CA GLU A 319 17.72 12.21 -14.30
C GLU A 319 18.15 10.79 -14.73
N ALA A 320 19.30 10.32 -14.27
CA ALA A 320 19.74 8.95 -14.54
C ALA A 320 18.76 7.89 -13.99
N ASN A 321 18.24 8.10 -12.78
CA ASN A 321 17.23 7.20 -12.19
C ASN A 321 15.91 7.24 -12.98
N LYS A 322 15.50 8.40 -13.46
CA LYS A 322 14.30 8.54 -14.30
C LYS A 322 14.46 7.80 -15.63
N GLU A 323 15.60 7.96 -16.30
CA GLU A 323 15.89 7.28 -17.55
C GLU A 323 15.90 5.76 -17.36
N PHE A 324 16.58 5.28 -16.33
CA PHE A 324 16.59 3.87 -15.97
C PHE A 324 15.18 3.33 -15.70
N PHE A 325 14.38 4.07 -14.92
CA PHE A 325 13.01 3.69 -14.63
C PHE A 325 12.15 3.59 -15.89
N VAL A 326 12.24 4.58 -16.81
CA VAL A 326 11.49 4.56 -18.09
C VAL A 326 11.85 3.35 -18.92
N ASN A 327 13.13 2.98 -18.99
CA ASN A 327 13.58 1.79 -19.71
C ASN A 327 13.04 0.51 -19.07
N GLN A 328 13.11 0.37 -17.74
CA GLN A 328 12.54 -0.78 -17.00
C GLN A 328 11.01 -0.86 -17.19
N TYR A 329 10.30 0.25 -17.07
CA TYR A 329 8.86 0.32 -17.28
C TYR A 329 8.47 -0.18 -18.67
N THR A 330 9.15 0.32 -19.71
CA THR A 330 8.88 -0.06 -21.10
C THR A 330 9.13 -1.56 -21.32
N GLN A 331 10.24 -2.08 -20.80
CA GLN A 331 10.57 -3.50 -20.89
C GLN A 331 9.56 -4.36 -20.12
N GLN A 332 9.16 -3.97 -18.91
CA GLN A 332 8.21 -4.72 -18.10
C GLN A 332 6.85 -4.85 -18.80
N ILE A 333 6.34 -3.75 -19.38
CA ILE A 333 5.08 -3.78 -20.14
C ILE A 333 5.20 -4.68 -21.38
N ALA A 334 6.32 -4.65 -22.08
CA ALA A 334 6.55 -5.52 -23.23
C ALA A 334 6.53 -7.01 -22.84
N VAL A 335 7.22 -7.37 -21.75
CA VAL A 335 7.26 -8.73 -21.20
C VAL A 335 5.86 -9.20 -20.79
N LEU A 336 5.12 -8.39 -20.04
CA LEU A 336 3.76 -8.72 -19.60
C LEU A 336 2.81 -8.95 -20.80
N ASN A 337 2.89 -8.12 -21.84
CA ASN A 337 2.09 -8.32 -23.06
C ASN A 337 2.49 -9.60 -23.81
N GLN A 338 3.78 -9.92 -23.88
CA GLN A 338 4.23 -11.17 -24.49
C GLN A 338 3.74 -12.40 -23.71
N GLN A 339 3.80 -12.37 -22.38
CA GLN A 339 3.27 -13.43 -21.53
C GLN A 339 1.76 -13.58 -21.68
N LEU A 340 1.00 -12.48 -21.73
CA LEU A 340 -0.44 -12.51 -21.95
C LEU A 340 -0.80 -13.19 -23.28
N ASN A 341 -0.14 -12.81 -24.37
CA ASN A 341 -0.34 -13.40 -25.70
C ASN A 341 0.01 -14.91 -25.72
N ALA A 342 1.07 -15.31 -25.01
CA ALA A 342 1.44 -16.72 -24.89
C ALA A 342 0.35 -17.52 -24.18
N ILE A 343 -0.18 -17.03 -23.05
CA ILE A 343 -1.28 -17.67 -22.31
C ILE A 343 -2.54 -17.74 -23.17
N ASP A 344 -2.93 -16.65 -23.82
CA ASP A 344 -4.12 -16.61 -24.67
C ASP A 344 -4.04 -17.64 -25.83
N SER A 345 -2.83 -17.94 -26.29
CA SER A 345 -2.62 -18.99 -27.33
C SER A 345 -2.72 -20.42 -26.80
N LEU A 346 -2.54 -20.66 -25.50
CA LEU A 346 -2.61 -21.98 -24.86
C LEU A 346 -4.05 -22.39 -24.55
N VAL A 347 -4.90 -21.45 -24.16
CA VAL A 347 -6.28 -21.72 -23.70
C VAL A 347 -7.09 -22.56 -24.69
N PRO A 348 -7.13 -22.29 -26.03
CA PRO A 348 -7.86 -23.13 -26.98
C PRO A 348 -7.35 -24.57 -27.04
N LYS A 349 -6.04 -24.78 -26.91
CA LYS A 349 -5.41 -26.12 -26.94
C LYS A 349 -5.78 -26.89 -25.67
N ILE A 350 -5.77 -26.25 -24.51
CA ILE A 350 -6.14 -26.88 -23.24
C ILE A 350 -7.63 -27.26 -23.27
N ASN A 351 -8.52 -26.36 -23.73
CA ASN A 351 -9.95 -26.66 -23.85
C ASN A 351 -10.21 -27.90 -24.74
N LYS A 352 -9.49 -28.02 -25.85
CA LYS A 352 -9.58 -29.19 -26.70
C LYS A 352 -9.09 -30.48 -26.02
N GLN A 353 -8.03 -30.38 -25.21
CA GLN A 353 -7.54 -31.51 -24.40
C GLN A 353 -8.57 -31.94 -23.36
N ILE A 354 -9.24 -30.96 -22.68
CA ILE A 354 -10.31 -31.24 -21.73
C ILE A 354 -11.47 -31.96 -22.39
N GLU A 355 -11.91 -31.51 -23.57
CA GLU A 355 -12.99 -32.17 -24.37
C GLU A 355 -12.66 -33.63 -24.66
N TYR A 356 -11.44 -33.92 -25.15
CA TYR A 356 -11.02 -35.29 -25.44
C TYR A 356 -10.88 -36.13 -24.16
N ALA A 357 -10.32 -35.57 -23.06
CA ALA A 357 -10.18 -36.29 -21.80
C ALA A 357 -11.55 -36.62 -21.20
N HIS A 358 -12.52 -35.69 -21.25
CA HIS A 358 -13.88 -35.94 -20.80
C HIS A 358 -14.60 -37.01 -21.66
N THR A 359 -14.47 -36.95 -22.99
CA THR A 359 -15.00 -37.96 -23.90
C THR A 359 -14.42 -39.36 -23.61
N LEU A 360 -13.11 -39.42 -23.26
CA LEU A 360 -12.45 -40.65 -22.91
C LEU A 360 -13.01 -41.27 -21.62
N ILE A 361 -13.32 -40.42 -20.59
CA ILE A 361 -13.98 -40.87 -19.35
C ILE A 361 -15.34 -41.53 -19.69
N ILE A 362 -16.18 -40.85 -20.50
CA ILE A 362 -17.51 -41.35 -20.87
C ILE A 362 -17.40 -42.69 -21.64
N ALA A 363 -16.45 -42.78 -22.56
CA ALA A 363 -16.22 -44.00 -23.31
C ALA A 363 -15.74 -45.17 -22.41
N ASN A 364 -14.77 -44.86 -21.54
CA ASN A 364 -14.22 -45.86 -20.61
C ASN A 364 -15.25 -46.30 -19.55
N ASN A 365 -16.15 -45.43 -19.11
CA ASN A 365 -17.23 -45.81 -18.22
C ASN A 365 -18.14 -46.88 -18.81
N LYS A 366 -18.57 -46.68 -20.04
CA LYS A 366 -19.40 -47.71 -20.77
C LYS A 366 -18.67 -49.05 -20.94
N LEU A 367 -17.38 -49.04 -21.22
CA LEU A 367 -16.57 -50.26 -21.37
C LEU A 367 -16.29 -50.93 -20.01
N LEU A 368 -16.28 -50.13 -18.91
CA LEU A 368 -16.12 -50.66 -17.56
C LEU A 368 -17.35 -51.45 -17.12
N GLU A 369 -18.57 -51.00 -17.49
CA GLU A 369 -19.82 -51.72 -17.20
C GLU A 369 -19.85 -53.13 -17.86
N THR A 370 -19.24 -53.27 -19.05
CA THR A 370 -19.17 -54.55 -19.78
C THR A 370 -17.95 -55.41 -19.40
N GLY A 371 -17.01 -54.86 -18.62
CA GLY A 371 -15.75 -55.51 -18.27
C GLY A 371 -14.71 -55.52 -19.42
N ASP A 372 -14.91 -54.76 -20.48
CA ASP A 372 -14.04 -54.74 -21.67
C ASP A 372 -12.81 -53.82 -21.50
N ILE A 373 -12.65 -53.16 -20.34
CA ILE A 373 -11.53 -52.28 -20.06
C ILE A 373 -10.94 -52.62 -18.67
N LEU A 374 -9.65 -52.36 -18.51
CA LEU A 374 -9.00 -52.44 -17.20
C LEU A 374 -9.32 -51.21 -16.33
N MET A 375 -9.57 -51.44 -15.04
CA MET A 375 -9.75 -50.40 -14.05
C MET A 375 -8.65 -49.32 -14.10
N ARG A 376 -7.41 -49.71 -14.32
CA ARG A 376 -6.26 -48.83 -14.47
C ARG A 376 -6.47 -47.79 -15.56
N ASP A 377 -7.04 -48.20 -16.69
CA ASP A 377 -7.20 -47.31 -17.87
C ASP A 377 -8.29 -46.27 -17.63
N TYR A 378 -9.33 -46.62 -16.84
CA TYR A 378 -10.32 -45.65 -16.38
C TYR A 378 -9.71 -44.62 -15.42
N VAL A 379 -8.90 -45.05 -14.43
CA VAL A 379 -8.19 -44.13 -13.53
C VAL A 379 -7.23 -43.21 -14.29
N ILE A 380 -6.54 -43.71 -15.32
CA ILE A 380 -5.69 -42.88 -16.19
C ILE A 380 -6.52 -41.80 -16.91
N ALA A 381 -7.72 -42.14 -17.41
CA ALA A 381 -8.59 -41.17 -18.08
C ALA A 381 -9.03 -40.04 -17.12
N ILE A 382 -9.41 -40.39 -15.89
CA ILE A 382 -9.72 -39.41 -14.83
C ILE A 382 -8.51 -38.50 -14.54
N ASN A 383 -7.32 -39.06 -14.37
CA ASN A 383 -6.11 -38.28 -14.10
C ASN A 383 -5.76 -37.33 -15.26
N ASN A 384 -5.95 -37.75 -16.51
CA ASN A 384 -5.76 -36.90 -17.69
C ASN A 384 -6.74 -35.72 -17.72
N TYR A 385 -8.00 -35.93 -17.33
CA TYR A 385 -9.01 -34.87 -17.20
C TYR A 385 -8.65 -33.91 -16.08
N LEU A 386 -8.27 -34.42 -14.89
CA LEU A 386 -7.78 -33.64 -13.74
C LEU A 386 -6.63 -32.72 -14.15
N ASN A 387 -5.62 -33.26 -14.81
CA ASN A 387 -4.45 -32.51 -15.25
C ASN A 387 -4.82 -31.39 -16.22
N ALA A 388 -5.70 -31.70 -17.21
CA ALA A 388 -6.13 -30.71 -18.20
C ALA A 388 -6.95 -29.56 -17.57
N GLN A 389 -7.83 -29.86 -16.61
CA GLN A 389 -8.60 -28.85 -15.87
C GLN A 389 -7.69 -27.99 -14.98
N ASN A 390 -6.73 -28.60 -14.30
CA ASN A 390 -5.72 -27.85 -13.51
C ASN A 390 -4.92 -26.90 -14.41
N MET A 391 -4.52 -27.33 -15.59
CA MET A 391 -3.84 -26.47 -16.57
C MET A 391 -4.71 -25.28 -16.98
N LEU A 392 -6.02 -25.48 -17.24
CA LEU A 392 -6.93 -24.39 -17.58
C LEU A 392 -7.04 -23.38 -16.42
N THR A 393 -7.24 -23.88 -15.21
CA THR A 393 -7.34 -23.04 -14.01
C THR A 393 -6.08 -22.21 -13.81
N GLN A 394 -4.90 -22.84 -13.85
CA GLN A 394 -3.61 -22.16 -13.71
C GLN A 394 -3.39 -21.09 -14.80
N ASN A 395 -3.73 -21.39 -16.07
CA ASN A 395 -3.61 -20.42 -17.14
C ASN A 395 -4.60 -19.25 -16.99
N THR A 396 -5.85 -19.52 -16.56
CA THR A 396 -6.85 -18.49 -16.32
C THR A 396 -6.40 -17.54 -15.21
N ILE A 397 -5.87 -18.07 -14.10
CA ILE A 397 -5.35 -17.30 -12.97
C ILE A 397 -4.13 -16.48 -13.39
N SER A 398 -3.18 -17.12 -14.08
CA SER A 398 -1.98 -16.43 -14.59
C SER A 398 -2.36 -15.28 -15.52
N ARG A 399 -3.36 -15.48 -16.38
CA ARG A 399 -3.91 -14.43 -17.24
C ARG A 399 -4.46 -13.26 -16.44
N LEU A 400 -5.29 -13.51 -15.43
CA LEU A 400 -5.88 -12.47 -14.59
C LEU A 400 -4.80 -11.69 -13.81
N ARG A 401 -3.80 -12.40 -13.27
CA ARG A 401 -2.66 -11.75 -12.57
C ARG A 401 -1.84 -10.87 -13.51
N ILE A 402 -1.56 -11.32 -14.73
CA ILE A 402 -0.83 -10.51 -15.73
C ILE A 402 -1.64 -9.27 -16.09
N ILE A 403 -2.96 -9.39 -16.28
CA ILE A 403 -3.83 -8.24 -16.54
C ILE A 403 -3.81 -7.28 -15.36
N ASN A 404 -3.89 -7.77 -14.11
CA ASN A 404 -3.79 -6.94 -12.91
C ASN A 404 -2.45 -6.19 -12.86
N GLN A 405 -1.34 -6.84 -13.19
CA GLN A 405 -0.03 -6.19 -13.27
C GLN A 405 0.04 -5.14 -14.39
N ILE A 406 -0.52 -5.42 -15.58
CA ILE A 406 -0.60 -4.44 -16.67
C ILE A 406 -1.41 -3.23 -16.23
N ASN A 407 -2.56 -3.43 -15.59
CA ASN A 407 -3.42 -2.36 -15.09
C ASN A 407 -2.71 -1.48 -14.05
N TYR A 408 -1.94 -2.09 -13.16
CA TYR A 408 -1.12 -1.37 -12.20
C TYR A 408 -0.14 -0.39 -12.86
N TRP A 409 0.46 -0.78 -13.97
CA TRP A 409 1.42 0.05 -14.70
C TRP A 409 0.76 1.09 -15.64
N HIS A 410 -0.44 0.84 -16.13
CA HIS A 410 -1.11 1.70 -17.12
C HIS A 410 -1.91 2.85 -16.51
N GLN A 411 -2.35 2.73 -15.27
CA GLN A 411 -3.08 3.77 -14.58
C GLN A 411 -2.12 4.75 -13.92
#